data_aeae1f76ff1c14a4aee9dd57d0d7bce3
#
_entry.id   aeae1f76ff1c14a4aee9dd57d0d7bce3
#
_cell.length_a   1.000
_cell.length_b   1.000
_cell.length_c   1.000
_cell.angle_alpha   90.00
_cell.angle_beta   90.00
_cell.angle_gamma   90.00
#
_symmetry.space_group_name_H-M   'P 1'
#
loop_
_entity.id
_entity.type
_entity.pdbx_description
1 polymer ?
#
loop_
_entity_poly.entity_id
_entity_poly.type
_entity_poly.pdbx_seq_one_letter_code
_entity_poly.pdbx_strand_id
1 'polypeptide(L)'
;MTEYGCAEDCLSPEERVKILSRIHSLLFWVGENVPEAEELDGQKVPLKDVVFRFITEQQPSEDTVRAAHDLASALESKARSLEKDLRMEPMEREVAYRVMHEALGLLRAVDELRNIKLEDRNVKAREIMSKVSDEKRWLSFLQEIR
;
A
#
# COMPACT_ATOMS: atom_id res chain seq x y z
N MET A 1 16.61 -8.93 23.47
CA MET A 1 17.35 -9.50 22.34
C MET A 1 16.75 -9.00 21.03
N THR A 2 17.53 -8.33 20.22
CA THR A 2 17.07 -7.82 18.94
C THR A 2 17.06 -8.95 17.91
N GLU A 3 15.99 -9.03 17.07
CA GLU A 3 15.92 -9.95 15.94
C GLU A 3 17.03 -9.68 14.93
N TYR A 4 17.55 -8.48 14.95
CA TYR A 4 18.58 -8.00 14.05
C TYR A 4 19.90 -7.89 14.77
N GLY A 5 20.96 -8.02 14.05
CA GLY A 5 22.29 -7.81 14.56
C GLY A 5 23.18 -7.40 13.42
N CYS A 6 24.29 -6.79 13.74
CA CYS A 6 25.24 -6.43 12.72
C CYS A 6 26.67 -6.56 13.23
N ALA A 7 27.46 -7.43 12.59
CA ALA A 7 28.90 -7.57 12.83
C ALA A 7 29.70 -6.90 11.71
N GLU A 8 29.24 -7.01 10.47
CA GLU A 8 29.91 -6.49 9.28
C GLU A 8 28.90 -5.81 8.35
N ASP A 9 29.35 -4.83 7.58
CA ASP A 9 28.53 -4.10 6.60
C ASP A 9 27.24 -3.54 7.20
N CYS A 10 27.37 -2.90 8.34
CA CYS A 10 26.26 -2.30 9.06
C CYS A 10 25.73 -1.06 8.35
N LEU A 11 24.41 -0.85 8.49
CA LEU A 11 23.74 0.34 7.98
C LEU A 11 24.33 1.59 8.61
N SER A 12 24.75 2.54 7.78
CA SER A 12 25.26 3.83 8.26
C SER A 12 24.11 4.75 8.67
N PRO A 13 24.35 5.76 9.53
CA PRO A 13 23.34 6.74 9.87
C PRO A 13 22.75 7.46 8.67
N GLU A 14 23.57 7.78 7.66
CA GLU A 14 23.13 8.45 6.44
C GLU A 14 22.20 7.57 5.61
N GLU A 15 22.53 6.29 5.48
CA GLU A 15 21.70 5.32 4.77
C GLU A 15 20.38 5.09 5.49
N ARG A 16 20.41 5.06 6.81
CA ARG A 16 19.21 4.93 7.65
C ARG A 16 18.24 6.09 7.41
N VAL A 17 18.74 7.31 7.35
CA VAL A 17 17.94 8.50 7.03
C VAL A 17 17.31 8.38 5.63
N LYS A 18 18.10 7.93 4.65
CA LYS A 18 17.59 7.74 3.27
C LYS A 18 16.46 6.71 3.22
N ILE A 19 16.64 5.58 3.89
CA ILE A 19 15.63 4.52 3.93
C ILE A 19 14.32 5.02 4.56
N LEU A 20 14.42 5.67 5.71
CA LEU A 20 13.26 6.24 6.40
C LEU A 20 12.55 7.29 5.54
N SER A 21 13.32 8.11 4.84
CA SER A 21 12.80 9.11 3.92
C SER A 21 11.97 8.48 2.78
N ARG A 22 12.44 7.36 2.23
CA ARG A 22 11.72 6.61 1.20
C ARG A 22 10.39 6.05 1.72
N ILE A 23 10.39 5.52 2.94
CA ILE A 23 9.17 4.99 3.57
C ILE A 23 8.11 6.10 3.72
N HIS A 24 8.51 7.32 3.95
CA HIS A 24 7.59 8.46 4.07
C HIS A 24 7.22 9.09 2.73
N SER A 25 7.70 8.57 1.61
CA SER A 25 7.39 9.11 0.30
C SER A 25 6.40 8.23 -0.46
N LEU A 26 5.22 8.75 -0.74
CA LEU A 26 4.19 8.07 -1.51
C LEU A 26 4.71 7.61 -2.88
N LEU A 27 5.62 8.36 -3.47
CA LEU A 27 6.23 8.02 -4.76
C LEU A 27 6.90 6.64 -4.74
N PHE A 28 7.55 6.29 -3.63
CA PHE A 28 8.19 4.99 -3.49
C PHE A 28 7.19 3.87 -3.22
N TRP A 29 6.08 4.16 -2.54
CA TRP A 29 5.03 3.16 -2.33
C TRP A 29 4.38 2.74 -3.65
N VAL A 30 4.12 3.68 -4.53
CA VAL A 30 3.46 3.44 -5.83
C VAL A 30 4.27 2.48 -6.70
N GLY A 31 5.60 2.57 -6.63
CA GLY A 31 6.49 1.71 -7.39
C GLY A 31 6.74 0.34 -6.78
N GLU A 32 6.22 0.08 -5.59
CA GLU A 32 6.48 -1.17 -4.88
C GLU A 32 5.39 -2.20 -5.10
N ASN A 33 5.76 -3.48 -5.05
CA ASN A 33 4.81 -4.59 -5.17
C ASN A 33 4.29 -4.99 -3.79
N VAL A 34 3.00 -5.34 -3.73
CA VAL A 34 2.43 -5.94 -2.54
C VAL A 34 3.08 -7.31 -2.33
N PRO A 35 3.54 -7.64 -1.10
CA PRO A 35 4.12 -8.95 -0.83
C PRO A 35 3.15 -10.08 -1.15
N GLU A 36 3.65 -11.17 -1.72
CA GLU A 36 2.82 -12.35 -2.02
C GLU A 36 2.25 -12.98 -0.76
N ALA A 37 3.04 -13.02 0.29
CA ALA A 37 2.63 -13.55 1.59
C ALA A 37 3.16 -12.66 2.69
N GLU A 38 2.41 -12.58 3.78
CA GLU A 38 2.79 -11.80 4.95
C GLU A 38 2.33 -12.52 6.21
N GLU A 39 3.13 -12.46 7.25
CA GLU A 39 2.76 -13.02 8.54
C GLU A 39 2.07 -11.97 9.39
N LEU A 40 0.81 -12.23 9.75
CA LEU A 40 -0.01 -11.36 10.58
C LEU A 40 -0.57 -12.18 11.75
N ASP A 41 -0.29 -11.75 12.97
CA ASP A 41 -0.77 -12.41 14.19
C ASP A 41 -0.47 -13.91 14.23
N GLY A 42 0.73 -14.30 13.79
CA GLY A 42 1.16 -15.69 13.76
C GLY A 42 0.61 -16.52 12.61
N GLN A 43 -0.15 -15.91 11.71
CA GLN A 43 -0.72 -16.59 10.54
C GLN A 43 -0.12 -16.06 9.26
N LYS A 44 0.21 -16.96 8.35
CA LYS A 44 0.69 -16.59 7.02
C LYS A 44 -0.50 -16.29 6.12
N VAL A 45 -0.60 -15.06 5.66
CA VAL A 45 -1.68 -14.58 4.81
C VAL A 45 -1.16 -14.43 3.38
N PRO A 46 -1.88 -14.97 2.36
CA PRO A 46 -1.52 -14.72 0.94
C PRO A 46 -1.95 -13.31 0.54
N LEU A 47 -1.19 -12.33 0.99
CA LEU A 47 -1.56 -10.92 0.99
C LEU A 47 -1.91 -10.40 -0.40
N LYS A 48 -1.08 -10.70 -1.40
CA LYS A 48 -1.32 -10.23 -2.78
C LYS A 48 -2.67 -10.69 -3.32
N ASP A 49 -3.01 -11.96 -3.10
CA ASP A 49 -4.29 -12.51 -3.53
C ASP A 49 -5.47 -11.90 -2.76
N VAL A 50 -5.30 -11.71 -1.46
CA VAL A 50 -6.34 -11.11 -0.60
C VAL A 50 -6.61 -9.67 -1.03
N VAL A 51 -5.57 -8.87 -1.21
CA VAL A 51 -5.70 -7.48 -1.67
C VAL A 51 -6.35 -7.44 -3.05
N PHE A 52 -5.92 -8.30 -3.96
CA PHE A 52 -6.49 -8.37 -5.31
C PHE A 52 -7.99 -8.68 -5.28
N ARG A 53 -8.43 -9.60 -4.43
CA ARG A 53 -9.86 -9.92 -4.27
C ARG A 53 -10.66 -8.71 -3.80
N PHE A 54 -10.13 -7.96 -2.84
CA PHE A 54 -10.79 -6.75 -2.35
C PHE A 54 -10.91 -5.69 -3.45
N ILE A 55 -9.83 -5.46 -4.20
CA ILE A 55 -9.79 -4.43 -5.25
C ILE A 55 -10.73 -4.77 -6.40
N THR A 56 -10.85 -6.04 -6.76
CA THR A 56 -11.64 -6.48 -7.91
C THR A 56 -13.12 -6.65 -7.62
N GLU A 57 -13.55 -6.57 -6.39
CA GLU A 57 -14.97 -6.63 -6.04
C GLU A 57 -15.68 -5.34 -6.45
N GLN A 58 -16.61 -5.44 -7.39
CA GLN A 58 -17.25 -4.28 -8.01
C GLN A 58 -18.25 -3.57 -7.09
N GLN A 59 -18.92 -4.31 -6.23
CA GLN A 59 -19.91 -3.77 -5.31
C GLN A 59 -19.68 -4.34 -3.92
N PRO A 60 -18.63 -3.85 -3.21
CA PRO A 60 -18.33 -4.39 -1.89
C PRO A 60 -19.45 -4.09 -0.90
N SER A 61 -19.79 -5.07 -0.10
CA SER A 61 -20.74 -4.91 1.00
C SER A 61 -20.08 -4.10 2.13
N GLU A 62 -20.91 -3.64 3.06
CA GLU A 62 -20.41 -2.94 4.24
C GLU A 62 -19.41 -3.81 5.03
N ASP A 63 -19.70 -5.11 5.15
CA ASP A 63 -18.80 -6.04 5.83
C ASP A 63 -17.47 -6.20 5.09
N THR A 64 -17.50 -6.25 3.76
CA THR A 64 -16.30 -6.32 2.94
C THR A 64 -15.44 -5.06 3.08
N VAL A 65 -16.04 -3.88 3.05
CA VAL A 65 -15.34 -2.61 3.25
C VAL A 65 -14.69 -2.56 4.64
N ARG A 66 -15.44 -2.99 5.66
CA ARG A 66 -14.93 -3.05 7.04
C ARG A 66 -13.74 -4.00 7.14
N ALA A 67 -13.87 -5.20 6.54
CA ALA A 67 -12.80 -6.19 6.54
C ALA A 67 -11.54 -5.66 5.85
N ALA A 68 -11.69 -4.96 4.72
CA ALA A 68 -10.57 -4.34 4.01
C ALA A 68 -9.87 -3.27 4.86
N HIS A 69 -10.64 -2.43 5.54
CA HIS A 69 -10.09 -1.39 6.41
C HIS A 69 -9.43 -1.97 7.67
N ASP A 70 -9.97 -3.05 8.21
CA ASP A 70 -9.36 -3.76 9.36
C ASP A 70 -8.02 -4.38 8.95
N LEU A 71 -7.96 -4.99 7.78
CA LEU A 71 -6.72 -5.52 7.24
C LEU A 71 -5.70 -4.39 7.02
N ALA A 72 -6.14 -3.26 6.46
CA ALA A 72 -5.27 -2.10 6.26
C ALA A 72 -4.66 -1.62 7.58
N SER A 73 -5.46 -1.58 8.65
CA SER A 73 -4.97 -1.17 9.98
C SER A 73 -3.92 -2.14 10.53
N ALA A 74 -4.13 -3.44 10.35
CA ALA A 74 -3.16 -4.46 10.77
C ALA A 74 -1.85 -4.34 9.99
N LEU A 75 -1.93 -4.14 8.68
CA LEU A 75 -0.76 -3.97 7.82
C LEU A 75 0.00 -2.68 8.16
N GLU A 76 -0.71 -1.60 8.43
CA GLU A 76 -0.09 -0.34 8.83
C GLU A 76 0.66 -0.48 10.15
N SER A 77 0.07 -1.16 11.14
CA SER A 77 0.75 -1.46 12.41
C SER A 77 2.05 -2.21 12.19
N LYS A 78 2.04 -3.20 11.31
CA LYS A 78 3.24 -3.96 10.99
C LYS A 78 4.27 -3.09 10.28
N ALA A 79 3.85 -2.28 9.30
CA ALA A 79 4.74 -1.36 8.59
C ALA A 79 5.39 -0.36 9.55
N ARG A 80 4.65 0.17 10.51
CA ARG A 80 5.20 1.08 11.53
C ARG A 80 6.18 0.39 12.45
N SER A 81 5.93 -0.88 12.78
CA SER A 81 6.87 -1.69 13.56
C SER A 81 8.17 -1.90 12.81
N LEU A 82 8.11 -2.21 11.50
CA LEU A 82 9.29 -2.34 10.66
C LEU A 82 10.05 -1.01 10.53
N GLU A 83 9.34 0.09 10.39
CA GLU A 83 9.93 1.43 10.37
C GLU A 83 10.68 1.73 11.67
N LYS A 84 10.08 1.37 12.80
CA LYS A 84 10.73 1.54 14.12
C LYS A 84 12.01 0.73 14.20
N ASP A 85 11.98 -0.52 13.71
CA ASP A 85 13.18 -1.36 13.68
C ASP A 85 14.27 -0.71 12.82
N LEU A 86 13.90 -0.19 11.64
CA LEU A 86 14.83 0.52 10.77
C LEU A 86 15.42 1.79 11.41
N ARG A 87 14.69 2.41 12.30
CA ARG A 87 15.14 3.61 13.00
C ARG A 87 16.05 3.28 14.19
N MET A 88 15.74 2.21 14.91
CA MET A 88 16.33 1.95 16.22
C MET A 88 17.32 0.79 16.25
N GLU A 89 17.16 -0.19 15.36
CA GLU A 89 17.90 -1.43 15.48
C GLU A 89 19.16 -1.45 14.62
N PRO A 90 20.26 -2.05 15.13
CA PRO A 90 21.44 -2.29 14.29
C PRO A 90 21.11 -3.38 13.25
N MET A 91 21.43 -3.10 11.99
CA MET A 91 21.15 -4.02 10.88
C MET A 91 22.28 -3.98 9.88
N GLU A 92 22.47 -5.12 9.22
CA GLU A 92 23.26 -5.16 8.00
C GLU A 92 22.53 -4.39 6.90
N ARG A 93 23.30 -3.80 6.00
CA ARG A 93 22.74 -2.99 4.89
C ARG A 93 21.72 -3.78 4.07
N GLU A 94 22.06 -5.00 3.69
CA GLU A 94 21.18 -5.85 2.89
C GLU A 94 19.86 -6.15 3.61
N VAL A 95 19.93 -6.46 4.90
CA VAL A 95 18.74 -6.72 5.72
C VAL A 95 17.87 -5.47 5.80
N ALA A 96 18.48 -4.29 6.00
CA ALA A 96 17.76 -3.03 6.08
C ALA A 96 17.00 -2.72 4.79
N TYR A 97 17.60 -2.97 3.62
CA TYR A 97 16.91 -2.77 2.34
C TYR A 97 15.75 -3.74 2.15
N ARG A 98 15.89 -5.00 2.58
CA ARG A 98 14.78 -5.96 2.55
C ARG A 98 13.62 -5.53 3.44
N VAL A 99 13.94 -5.07 4.65
CA VAL A 99 12.92 -4.57 5.59
C VAL A 99 12.22 -3.34 5.01
N MET A 100 12.98 -2.44 4.38
CA MET A 100 12.42 -1.27 3.70
C MET A 100 11.43 -1.68 2.60
N HIS A 101 11.79 -2.60 1.74
CA HIS A 101 10.91 -3.08 0.66
C HIS A 101 9.66 -3.76 1.21
N GLU A 102 9.79 -4.52 2.28
CA GLU A 102 8.63 -5.11 2.96
C GLU A 102 7.70 -4.02 3.48
N ALA A 103 8.23 -3.03 4.18
CA ALA A 103 7.44 -1.90 4.69
C ALA A 103 6.75 -1.13 3.57
N LEU A 104 7.46 -0.84 2.47
CA LEU A 104 6.89 -0.15 1.31
C LEU A 104 5.77 -0.97 0.67
N GLY A 105 5.95 -2.28 0.53
CA GLY A 105 4.93 -3.17 -0.01
C GLY A 105 3.67 -3.22 0.87
N LEU A 106 3.84 -3.24 2.19
CA LEU A 106 2.72 -3.18 3.13
C LEU A 106 1.98 -1.85 3.04
N LEU A 107 2.70 -0.74 2.92
CA LEU A 107 2.09 0.59 2.77
C LEU A 107 1.35 0.72 1.44
N ARG A 108 1.84 0.09 0.38
CA ARG A 108 1.13 0.00 -0.90
C ARG A 108 -0.19 -0.73 -0.72
N ALA A 109 -0.19 -1.86 -0.02
CA ALA A 109 -1.40 -2.62 0.26
C ALA A 109 -2.39 -1.80 1.12
N VAL A 110 -1.89 -1.08 2.12
CA VAL A 110 -2.72 -0.20 2.96
C VAL A 110 -3.43 0.85 2.11
N ASP A 111 -2.70 1.50 1.22
CA ASP A 111 -3.27 2.52 0.33
C ASP A 111 -4.40 1.94 -0.53
N GLU A 112 -4.16 0.80 -1.16
CA GLU A 112 -5.17 0.13 -2.00
C GLU A 112 -6.40 -0.27 -1.19
N LEU A 113 -6.23 -0.84 0.00
CA LEU A 113 -7.34 -1.30 0.84
C LEU A 113 -8.16 -0.14 1.41
N ARG A 114 -7.53 0.98 1.75
CA ARG A 114 -8.22 2.15 2.28
C ARG A 114 -9.02 2.90 1.23
N ASN A 115 -8.70 2.73 -0.04
CA ASN A 115 -9.44 3.32 -1.14
C ASN A 115 -10.73 2.56 -1.45
N ILE A 116 -10.94 1.39 -0.86
CA ILE A 116 -12.17 0.63 -1.01
C ILE A 116 -13.28 1.29 -0.18
N LYS A 117 -14.35 1.69 -0.84
CA LYS A 117 -15.45 2.40 -0.24
C LYS A 117 -16.79 1.75 -0.59
N LEU A 118 -17.75 1.93 0.31
CA LEU A 118 -19.13 1.66 -0.01
C LEU A 118 -19.58 2.63 -1.09
N GLU A 119 -20.06 2.10 -2.21
CA GLU A 119 -20.66 2.90 -3.25
C GLU A 119 -22.16 3.04 -2.99
N ASP A 120 -22.60 4.26 -2.73
CA ASP A 120 -24.00 4.60 -2.77
C ASP A 120 -24.44 4.60 -4.24
N ARG A 121 -25.63 4.06 -4.54
CA ARG A 121 -26.19 4.07 -5.89
C ARG A 121 -26.20 5.45 -6.52
N ASN A 122 -26.48 6.47 -5.74
CA ASN A 122 -26.51 7.85 -6.20
C ASN A 122 -25.12 8.37 -6.58
N VAL A 123 -24.10 8.01 -5.80
CA VAL A 123 -22.71 8.37 -6.08
C VAL A 123 -22.24 7.67 -7.34
N LYS A 124 -22.55 6.38 -7.49
CA LYS A 124 -22.19 5.62 -8.67
C LYS A 124 -22.84 6.17 -9.93
N ALA A 125 -24.13 6.51 -9.85
CA ALA A 125 -24.84 7.12 -10.97
C ALA A 125 -24.21 8.47 -11.36
N ARG A 126 -23.81 9.30 -10.39
CA ARG A 126 -23.13 10.56 -10.64
C ARG A 126 -21.77 10.36 -11.30
N GLU A 127 -20.99 9.38 -10.85
CA GLU A 127 -19.71 9.07 -11.44
C GLU A 127 -19.85 8.61 -12.89
N ILE A 128 -20.80 7.75 -13.18
CA ILE A 128 -21.09 7.29 -14.54
C ILE A 128 -21.50 8.46 -15.42
N MET A 129 -22.38 9.32 -14.94
CA MET A 129 -22.84 10.49 -15.68
C MET A 129 -21.72 11.50 -15.91
N SER A 130 -20.84 11.68 -14.92
CA SER A 130 -19.67 12.54 -15.06
C SER A 130 -18.73 12.02 -16.16
N LYS A 131 -18.46 10.72 -16.18
CA LYS A 131 -17.63 10.09 -17.21
C LYS A 131 -18.25 10.23 -18.61
N VAL A 132 -19.54 10.00 -18.73
CA VAL A 132 -20.25 10.17 -20.01
C VAL A 132 -20.18 11.62 -20.49
N SER A 133 -20.38 12.58 -19.59
CA SER A 133 -20.28 14.01 -19.90
C SER A 133 -18.88 14.39 -20.38
N ASP A 134 -17.84 13.88 -19.71
CA ASP A 134 -16.44 14.10 -20.06
C ASP A 134 -16.11 13.52 -21.44
N GLU A 135 -16.59 12.32 -21.73
CA GLU A 135 -16.41 11.68 -23.04
C GLU A 135 -17.08 12.49 -24.15
N LYS A 136 -18.29 12.99 -23.91
CA LYS A 136 -19.00 13.84 -24.87
C LYS A 136 -18.25 15.14 -25.13
N ARG A 137 -17.72 15.77 -24.10
CA ARG A 137 -16.90 16.99 -24.23
C ARG A 137 -15.65 16.71 -25.05
N TRP A 138 -15.01 15.60 -24.79
CA TRP A 138 -13.81 15.19 -25.51
C TRP A 138 -14.09 14.94 -26.98
N LEU A 139 -15.18 14.23 -27.30
CA LEU A 139 -15.61 13.97 -28.67
C LEU A 139 -15.97 15.28 -29.42
N SER A 140 -16.66 16.20 -28.77
CA SER A 140 -16.98 17.52 -29.34
C SER A 140 -15.70 18.30 -29.64
N PHE A 141 -14.74 18.29 -28.72
CA PHE A 141 -13.46 18.94 -28.90
C PHE A 141 -12.70 18.36 -30.11
N LEU A 142 -12.68 17.06 -30.26
CA LEU A 142 -12.03 16.38 -31.40
C LEU A 142 -12.71 16.73 -32.72
N GLN A 143 -14.04 16.91 -32.74
CA GLN A 143 -14.78 17.31 -33.95
C GLN A 143 -14.48 18.76 -34.33
N GLU A 144 -14.29 19.66 -33.39
CA GLU A 144 -13.94 21.06 -33.63
C GLU A 144 -12.54 21.23 -34.23
N ILE A 145 -11.61 20.34 -33.89
CA ILE A 145 -10.23 20.37 -34.39
C ILE A 145 -10.13 19.88 -35.83
N ARG A 146 -11.10 19.11 -36.28
CA ARG A 146 -11.14 18.66 -37.67
C ARG A 146 -11.69 19.76 -38.59
#